data_fb7d9ebbac37f8ca3b32c7d94fbf012d
#
_entry.id   fb7d9ebbac37f8ca3b32c7d94fbf012d
#
_cell.length_a   1.000
_cell.length_b   1.000
_cell.length_c   1.000
_cell.angle_alpha   90.00
_cell.angle_beta   90.00
_cell.angle_gamma   90.00
#
_symmetry.space_group_name_H-M   'P 1'
#
loop_
_entity.id
_entity.type
_entity.pdbx_description
1 polymer ?
#
loop_
_entity_poly.entity_id
_entity_poly.type
_entity_poly.pdbx_seq_one_letter_code
_entity_poly.pdbx_strand_id
1 'polypeptide(L)'
;MSVPPKIVVIDRYQTGESANPSHENILAGIPRTRVSNQYTDARGEFFCGIWTSTAGKWRVRYTEHEFCVIMEGRVRIESVTGEKHELKAGDAFVVPAGFEGVWEVSEPCKKWYAIFEPKT
;
A
#
# COMPACT_ATOMS: atom_id res chain seq x y z
N MET A 1 -18.06 0.95 -32.86
CA MET A 1 -16.60 0.74 -32.73
C MET A 1 -16.12 1.38 -31.47
N SER A 2 -15.45 0.61 -30.63
CA SER A 2 -14.93 1.12 -29.35
C SER A 2 -13.60 1.86 -29.54
N VAL A 3 -13.38 2.86 -28.72
CA VAL A 3 -12.12 3.60 -28.69
C VAL A 3 -11.14 2.80 -27.79
N PRO A 4 -9.90 2.60 -28.25
CA PRO A 4 -8.92 1.93 -27.40
C PRO A 4 -8.70 2.70 -26.10
N PRO A 5 -8.39 2.00 -24.99
CA PRO A 5 -8.11 2.67 -23.73
C PRO A 5 -6.83 3.50 -23.83
N LYS A 6 -6.75 4.53 -23.00
CA LYS A 6 -5.59 5.41 -22.93
C LYS A 6 -4.64 4.91 -21.86
N ILE A 7 -3.35 5.21 -22.02
CA ILE A 7 -2.36 4.99 -20.97
C ILE A 7 -2.63 5.97 -19.84
N VAL A 8 -2.56 5.48 -18.63
CA VAL A 8 -2.67 6.30 -17.42
C VAL A 8 -1.28 6.42 -16.82
N VAL A 9 -0.78 7.65 -16.75
CA VAL A 9 0.51 7.92 -16.11
C VAL A 9 0.25 8.27 -14.65
N ILE A 10 0.88 7.54 -13.76
CA ILE A 10 0.70 7.77 -12.32
C ILE A 10 1.52 8.99 -11.91
N ASP A 11 0.83 9.99 -11.35
CA ASP A 11 1.46 11.22 -10.85
C ASP A 11 1.93 10.98 -9.41
N ARG A 12 3.25 10.91 -9.24
CA ARG A 12 3.85 10.66 -7.93
C ARG A 12 3.65 11.79 -6.92
N TYR A 13 3.27 12.96 -7.38
CA TYR A 13 3.12 14.13 -6.54
C TYR A 13 1.68 14.42 -6.15
N GLN A 14 0.73 13.66 -6.69
CA GLN A 14 -0.68 13.86 -6.36
C GLN A 14 -0.94 13.51 -4.90
N THR A 15 -1.52 14.47 -4.17
CA THR A 15 -1.92 14.26 -2.78
C THR A 15 -3.17 13.39 -2.73
N GLY A 16 -3.13 12.35 -1.92
CA GLY A 16 -4.24 11.44 -1.78
C GLY A 16 -5.22 11.83 -0.69
N GLU A 17 -6.19 10.97 -0.48
CA GLU A 17 -7.19 11.10 0.58
C GLU A 17 -6.73 10.35 1.82
N SER A 18 -7.20 10.81 2.99
CA SER A 18 -6.89 10.16 4.26
C SER A 18 -7.38 8.70 4.26
N ALA A 19 -6.53 7.79 4.70
CA ALA A 19 -6.83 6.36 4.75
C ALA A 19 -6.15 5.73 5.97
N ASN A 20 -6.28 6.38 7.12
CA ASN A 20 -5.60 5.96 8.35
C ASN A 20 -6.04 4.57 8.79
N PRO A 21 -5.13 3.78 9.39
CA PRO A 21 -5.52 2.51 9.99
C PRO A 21 -6.60 2.72 11.07
N SER A 22 -7.44 1.72 11.29
CA SER A 22 -8.41 1.74 12.36
C SER A 22 -7.70 1.90 13.70
N HIS A 23 -8.25 2.70 14.59
CA HIS A 23 -7.67 2.96 15.91
C HIS A 23 -7.31 1.66 16.63
N GLU A 24 -8.19 0.68 16.58
CA GLU A 24 -8.01 -0.62 17.26
C GLU A 24 -6.82 -1.43 16.71
N ASN A 25 -6.37 -1.15 15.47
CA ASN A 25 -5.24 -1.83 14.86
C ASN A 25 -3.90 -1.13 15.10
N ILE A 26 -3.93 0.10 15.60
CA ILE A 26 -2.70 0.86 15.84
C ILE A 26 -2.01 0.34 17.08
N LEU A 27 -0.73 -0.03 16.93
CA LEU A 27 0.10 -0.55 18.01
C LEU A 27 1.05 0.51 18.58
N ALA A 28 1.45 1.49 17.77
CA ALA A 28 2.34 2.56 18.23
C ALA A 28 2.22 3.76 17.29
N GLY A 29 2.43 4.95 17.86
CA GLY A 29 2.43 6.20 17.13
C GLY A 29 1.04 6.65 16.67
N ILE A 30 1.05 7.66 15.82
CA ILE A 30 -0.18 8.22 15.23
C ILE A 30 0.03 8.26 13.72
N PRO A 31 -0.05 7.11 13.03
CA PRO A 31 0.19 7.08 11.60
C PRO A 31 -0.89 7.86 10.84
N ARG A 32 -0.44 8.73 9.95
CA ARG A 32 -1.31 9.47 9.04
C ARG A 32 -1.05 8.93 7.65
N THR A 33 -1.98 8.17 7.10
CA THR A 33 -1.84 7.56 5.80
C THR A 33 -2.74 8.23 4.78
N ARG A 34 -2.27 8.28 3.54
CA ARG A 34 -3.03 8.81 2.42
C ARG A 34 -2.91 7.89 1.22
N VAL A 35 -3.97 7.78 0.46
CA VAL A 35 -4.01 6.99 -0.76
C VAL A 35 -4.45 7.89 -1.90
N SER A 36 -3.61 7.96 -2.95
CA SER A 36 -3.97 8.60 -4.20
C SER A 36 -4.18 7.50 -5.23
N ASN A 37 -5.41 6.99 -5.31
CA ASN A 37 -5.72 5.96 -6.28
C ASN A 37 -5.97 6.61 -7.63
N GLN A 38 -5.17 6.25 -8.63
CA GLN A 38 -5.18 6.94 -9.91
C GLN A 38 -5.67 6.07 -11.06
N TYR A 39 -5.85 4.79 -10.83
CA TYR A 39 -6.43 3.89 -11.80
C TYR A 39 -7.22 2.79 -11.11
N THR A 40 -8.39 2.50 -11.64
CA THR A 40 -9.20 1.34 -11.28
C THR A 40 -9.73 0.74 -12.58
N ASP A 41 -9.59 -0.56 -12.76
CA ASP A 41 -10.10 -1.22 -13.95
C ASP A 41 -11.64 -1.28 -13.96
N ALA A 42 -12.22 -1.66 -15.10
CA ALA A 42 -13.67 -1.66 -15.26
C ALA A 42 -14.40 -2.62 -14.32
N ARG A 43 -13.72 -3.68 -13.85
CA ARG A 43 -14.30 -4.66 -12.93
C ARG A 43 -14.14 -4.27 -11.47
N GLY A 44 -13.32 -3.26 -11.18
CA GLY A 44 -13.03 -2.89 -9.81
C GLY A 44 -12.16 -3.89 -9.09
N GLU A 45 -11.27 -4.56 -9.81
CA GLU A 45 -10.38 -5.59 -9.26
C GLU A 45 -8.91 -5.18 -9.24
N PHE A 46 -8.54 -4.22 -10.09
CA PHE A 46 -7.15 -3.77 -10.21
C PHE A 46 -7.05 -2.28 -9.95
N PHE A 47 -6.14 -1.91 -9.05
CA PHE A 47 -5.97 -0.53 -8.58
C PHE A 47 -4.50 -0.17 -8.61
N CYS A 48 -4.18 1.06 -9.01
CA CYS A 48 -2.81 1.57 -8.96
C CYS A 48 -2.79 3.00 -8.45
N GLY A 49 -1.75 3.35 -7.74
CA GLY A 49 -1.56 4.71 -7.29
C GLY A 49 -0.37 4.86 -6.36
N ILE A 50 -0.50 5.84 -5.48
CA ILE A 50 0.51 6.24 -4.51
C ILE A 50 -0.07 6.14 -3.11
N TRP A 51 0.71 5.60 -2.21
CA TRP A 51 0.37 5.54 -0.78
C TRP A 51 1.48 6.22 0.01
N THR A 52 1.09 7.02 0.99
CA THR A 52 2.04 7.67 1.90
C THR A 52 1.63 7.43 3.34
N SER A 53 2.60 7.42 4.23
CA SER A 53 2.34 7.37 5.67
C SER A 53 3.44 8.05 6.46
N THR A 54 3.03 8.70 7.54
CA THR A 54 3.96 9.12 8.58
C THR A 54 4.32 7.90 9.44
N ALA A 55 5.27 8.08 10.37
CA ALA A 55 5.73 7.00 11.26
C ALA A 55 4.58 6.43 12.10
N GLY A 56 4.61 5.13 12.31
CA GLY A 56 3.63 4.42 13.11
C GLY A 56 3.71 2.93 12.91
N LYS A 57 2.92 2.20 13.69
CA LYS A 57 2.93 0.74 13.68
C LYS A 57 1.50 0.25 13.84
N TRP A 58 1.07 -0.68 12.98
CA TRP A 58 -0.31 -1.18 13.02
C TRP A 58 -0.43 -2.59 12.46
N ARG A 59 -1.48 -3.29 12.89
CA ARG A 59 -1.81 -4.62 12.36
C ARG A 59 -2.45 -4.49 10.99
N VAL A 60 -2.13 -5.44 10.12
CA VAL A 60 -2.72 -5.52 8.79
C VAL A 60 -3.22 -6.94 8.52
N ARG A 61 -4.26 -7.00 7.72
CA ARG A 61 -4.79 -8.25 7.19
C ARG A 61 -5.20 -8.00 5.74
N TYR A 62 -4.59 -8.70 4.82
CA TYR A 62 -4.79 -8.49 3.40
C TYR A 62 -5.81 -9.46 2.82
N THR A 63 -6.81 -8.91 2.13
CA THR A 63 -7.73 -9.71 1.33
C THR A 63 -7.34 -9.68 -0.14
N GLU A 64 -6.45 -8.75 -0.51
CA GLU A 64 -5.96 -8.53 -1.86
C GLU A 64 -4.47 -8.84 -1.97
N HIS A 65 -4.00 -9.00 -3.22
CA HIS A 65 -2.57 -9.02 -3.52
C HIS A 65 -2.11 -7.59 -3.74
N GLU A 66 -0.96 -7.24 -3.21
CA GLU A 66 -0.42 -5.90 -3.40
C GLU A 66 1.04 -5.96 -3.82
N PHE A 67 1.36 -5.34 -4.96
CA PHE A 67 2.74 -5.10 -5.38
C PHE A 67 3.12 -3.69 -4.96
N CYS A 68 4.26 -3.56 -4.27
CA CYS A 68 4.73 -2.28 -3.75
C CYS A 68 6.16 -2.01 -4.20
N VAL A 69 6.43 -0.73 -4.48
CA VAL A 69 7.80 -0.24 -4.66
C VAL A 69 7.97 0.97 -3.76
N ILE A 70 8.91 0.90 -2.83
CA ILE A 70 9.18 2.02 -1.91
C ILE A 70 9.92 3.12 -2.68
N MET A 71 9.40 4.34 -2.60
CA MET A 71 10.04 5.52 -3.19
C MET A 71 10.84 6.28 -2.16
N GLU A 72 10.32 6.41 -0.94
CA GLU A 72 10.93 7.16 0.16
C GLU A 72 10.64 6.47 1.47
N GLY A 73 11.54 6.59 2.41
CA GLY A 73 11.33 6.12 3.78
C GLY A 73 11.77 4.69 4.03
N ARG A 74 11.36 4.18 5.18
CA ARG A 74 11.69 2.83 5.63
C ARG A 74 10.49 2.20 6.30
N VAL A 75 10.25 0.93 5.96
CA VAL A 75 9.20 0.15 6.57
C VAL A 75 9.74 -1.20 7.02
N ARG A 76 9.12 -1.74 8.04
CA ARG A 76 9.37 -3.09 8.52
C ARG A 76 8.05 -3.83 8.51
N ILE A 77 8.05 -5.02 7.93
CA ILE A 77 6.85 -5.85 7.88
C ILE A 77 7.15 -7.17 8.56
N GLU A 78 6.32 -7.53 9.52
CA GLU A 78 6.49 -8.77 10.26
C GLU A 78 5.23 -9.60 10.11
N SER A 79 5.39 -10.84 9.62
CA SER A 79 4.30 -11.81 9.51
C SER A 79 3.94 -12.37 10.88
N VAL A 80 2.69 -12.80 11.05
CA VAL A 80 2.28 -13.53 12.26
C VAL A 80 3.08 -14.82 12.46
N THR A 81 3.74 -15.33 11.40
CA THR A 81 4.63 -16.49 11.49
C THR A 81 6.04 -16.13 11.94
N GLY A 82 6.33 -14.85 12.13
CA GLY A 82 7.63 -14.38 12.61
C GLY A 82 8.61 -13.94 11.53
N GLU A 83 8.26 -14.09 10.26
CA GLU A 83 9.08 -13.61 9.15
C GLU A 83 9.12 -12.09 9.15
N LYS A 84 10.31 -11.52 9.02
CA LYS A 84 10.52 -10.06 9.06
C LYS A 84 11.24 -9.58 7.82
N HIS A 85 10.80 -8.44 7.29
CA HIS A 85 11.42 -7.77 6.17
C HIS A 85 11.60 -6.29 6.49
N GLU A 86 12.79 -5.77 6.22
CA GLU A 86 13.04 -4.33 6.25
C GLU A 86 13.22 -3.85 4.83
N LEU A 87 12.45 -2.81 4.48
CA LEU A 87 12.35 -2.32 3.11
C LEU A 87 12.58 -0.82 3.09
N LYS A 88 13.29 -0.36 2.08
CA LYS A 88 13.67 1.03 1.91
C LYS A 88 13.49 1.47 0.46
N ALA A 89 13.77 2.73 0.19
CA ALA A 89 13.66 3.27 -1.17
C ALA A 89 14.39 2.38 -2.19
N GLY A 90 13.69 2.05 -3.25
CA GLY A 90 14.15 1.18 -4.33
C GLY A 90 13.76 -0.29 -4.18
N ASP A 91 13.32 -0.71 -3.00
CA ASP A 91 12.91 -2.10 -2.79
C ASP A 91 11.50 -2.34 -3.35
N ALA A 92 11.32 -3.50 -3.97
CA ALA A 92 10.04 -3.95 -4.50
C ALA A 92 9.65 -5.26 -3.82
N PHE A 93 8.36 -5.42 -3.54
CA PHE A 93 7.88 -6.62 -2.87
C PHE A 93 6.40 -6.85 -3.14
N VAL A 94 5.94 -8.06 -2.87
CA VAL A 94 4.54 -8.43 -2.97
C VAL A 94 4.03 -8.84 -1.60
N VAL A 95 2.87 -8.30 -1.22
CA VAL A 95 2.12 -8.80 -0.06
C VAL A 95 0.96 -9.64 -0.62
N PRO A 96 1.01 -10.96 -0.47
CA PRO A 96 -0.05 -11.81 -1.02
C PRO A 96 -1.36 -11.69 -0.25
N ALA A 97 -2.47 -11.97 -0.92
CA ALA A 97 -3.76 -12.06 -0.26
C ALA A 97 -3.70 -13.13 0.83
N GLY A 98 -4.31 -12.83 1.96
CA GLY A 98 -4.29 -13.70 3.14
C GLY A 98 -3.16 -13.38 4.12
N PHE A 99 -2.25 -12.48 3.77
CA PHE A 99 -1.19 -12.06 4.67
C PHE A 99 -1.76 -11.42 5.93
N GLU A 100 -1.23 -11.82 7.08
CA GLU A 100 -1.52 -11.20 8.37
C GLU A 100 -0.22 -10.84 9.05
N GLY A 101 -0.13 -9.64 9.59
CA GLY A 101 1.08 -9.20 10.23
C GLY A 101 1.00 -7.77 10.72
N VAL A 102 2.17 -7.16 10.82
CA VAL A 102 2.34 -5.80 11.34
C VAL A 102 3.19 -5.00 10.36
N TRP A 103 2.70 -3.82 10.01
CA TRP A 103 3.46 -2.81 9.30
C TRP A 103 4.01 -1.81 10.31
N GLU A 104 5.28 -1.49 10.17
CA GLU A 104 5.90 -0.42 10.94
C GLU A 104 6.59 0.53 9.97
N VAL A 105 6.14 1.78 9.93
CA VAL A 105 6.79 2.85 9.20
C VAL A 105 7.71 3.54 10.18
N SER A 106 9.01 3.32 10.03
CA SER A 106 10.02 3.92 10.92
C SER A 106 10.47 5.29 10.44
N GLU A 107 10.43 5.52 9.12
CA GLU A 107 10.66 6.83 8.51
C GLU A 107 9.50 7.08 7.54
N PRO A 108 8.97 8.31 7.45
CA PRO A 108 7.85 8.59 6.57
C PRO A 108 8.03 7.98 5.20
N CYS A 109 7.02 7.22 4.77
CA CYS A 109 7.09 6.36 3.61
C CYS A 109 6.22 6.86 2.48
N LYS A 110 6.71 6.70 1.27
CA LYS A 110 5.95 6.90 0.04
C LYS A 110 6.22 5.71 -0.86
N LYS A 111 5.17 5.12 -1.42
CA LYS A 111 5.32 3.95 -2.29
C LYS A 111 4.36 4.00 -3.47
N TRP A 112 4.79 3.37 -4.57
CA TRP A 112 3.90 2.95 -5.64
C TRP A 112 3.16 1.70 -5.17
N TYR A 113 1.88 1.56 -5.53
CA TYR A 113 1.18 0.31 -5.32
C TYR A 113 0.40 -0.11 -6.56
N ALA A 114 0.27 -1.42 -6.71
CA ALA A 114 -0.67 -2.03 -7.63
C ALA A 114 -1.37 -3.15 -6.86
N ILE A 115 -2.68 -3.10 -6.80
CA ILE A 115 -3.50 -4.02 -6.02
C ILE A 115 -4.36 -4.83 -6.96
N PHE A 116 -4.44 -6.13 -6.72
CA PHE A 116 -5.38 -7.01 -7.38
C PHE A 116 -6.25 -7.68 -6.32
N GLU A 117 -7.55 -7.40 -6.36
CA GLU A 117 -8.54 -8.00 -5.49
C GLU A 117 -9.61 -8.64 -6.35
N PRO A 118 -9.47 -9.94 -6.66
CA PRO A 118 -10.44 -10.59 -7.55
C PRO A 118 -11.82 -10.68 -6.89
N LYS A 119 -12.83 -10.43 -7.69
CA LYS A 119 -14.21 -10.66 -7.30
C LYS A 119 -14.59 -12.07 -7.70
N THR A 120 -15.23 -12.77 -6.83
CA THR A 120 -15.66 -14.15 -7.13
C THR A 120 -16.92 -14.19 -7.97
#